data_218507f5e8e8251e5840d6af567d8791
#
_entry.id   218507f5e8e8251e5840d6af567d8791
#
_cell.length_a   1.000
_cell.length_b   1.000
_cell.length_c   1.000
_cell.angle_alpha   90.00
_cell.angle_beta   90.00
_cell.angle_gamma   90.00
#
_symmetry.space_group_name_H-M   'P 1'
#
loop_
_entity.id
_entity.type
_entity.pdbx_description
1 polymer ?
#
loop_
_entity_poly.entity_id
_entity_poly.type
_entity_poly.pdbx_seq_one_letter_code
_entity_poly.pdbx_strand_id
1 'polypeptide(L)'
;MHEAMVIYGINPVLEALRAERVTSISVSPRADDRLTQVVRLAEEQGVAVRRVSLDELDRLAGGAAQRHQGVVADVQESAHYSVEDLVIGARSAPLIVVLDSIEDPHNVGAILRSLDAAGGDGLVRQSRRAARLDGAAAKASAGAVAHVKIAEVVNIARAIEVLKDAGVWTVGLAGDAPKRYDELDLRLPTAFVVGAEGTGLRRLVRDRCDWLVSIPMAGHVQSLNVSVATGIALFEAVRQRARK
;
A
#
# COMPACT_ATOMS: atom_id res chain seq x y z
N MET A 1 -14.37 17.22 11.39
CA MET A 1 -13.54 17.82 10.34
C MET A 1 -12.70 16.68 9.79
N HIS A 2 -12.97 16.23 8.56
CA HIS A 2 -12.12 15.25 7.90
C HIS A 2 -10.81 15.96 7.52
N GLU A 3 -9.67 15.52 8.03
CA GLU A 3 -8.38 15.98 7.54
C GLU A 3 -8.22 15.47 6.11
N ALA A 4 -8.18 16.39 5.14
CA ALA A 4 -7.90 16.03 3.76
C ALA A 4 -6.49 15.45 3.66
N MET A 5 -6.34 14.31 3.03
CA MET A 5 -5.03 13.73 2.77
C MET A 5 -4.39 14.49 1.59
N VAL A 6 -3.14 14.92 1.77
CA VAL A 6 -2.38 15.62 0.73
C VAL A 6 -1.46 14.66 -0.02
N ILE A 7 -1.56 14.64 -1.34
CA ILE A 7 -0.64 13.92 -2.22
C ILE A 7 0.04 14.90 -3.19
N TYR A 8 1.23 14.53 -3.69
CA TYR A 8 1.97 15.38 -4.62
C TYR A 8 2.75 14.57 -5.66
N GLY A 9 3.03 15.23 -6.78
CA GLY A 9 3.69 14.63 -7.94
C GLY A 9 2.71 14.17 -9.01
N ILE A 10 3.15 14.20 -10.26
CA ILE A 10 2.28 14.02 -11.43
C ILE A 10 1.58 12.64 -11.41
N ASN A 11 2.33 11.56 -11.25
CA ASN A 11 1.74 10.22 -11.31
C ASN A 11 0.76 9.94 -10.15
N PRO A 12 1.09 10.22 -8.86
CA PRO A 12 0.14 10.03 -7.78
C PRO A 12 -1.16 10.82 -7.97
N VAL A 13 -1.07 12.07 -8.46
CA VAL A 13 -2.24 12.90 -8.69
C VAL A 13 -3.08 12.39 -9.88
N LEU A 14 -2.45 11.94 -10.97
CA LEU A 14 -3.15 11.32 -12.09
C LEU A 14 -3.92 10.06 -11.66
N GLU A 15 -3.29 9.17 -10.87
CA GLU A 15 -3.96 7.97 -10.38
C GLU A 15 -5.11 8.30 -9.41
N ALA A 16 -4.92 9.30 -8.54
CA ALA A 16 -5.99 9.75 -7.66
C ALA A 16 -7.18 10.38 -8.43
N LEU A 17 -6.91 11.13 -9.52
CA LEU A 17 -7.94 11.64 -10.42
C LEU A 17 -8.68 10.48 -11.11
N ARG A 18 -7.97 9.50 -11.66
CA ARG A 18 -8.58 8.30 -12.26
C ARG A 18 -9.45 7.51 -11.30
N ALA A 19 -9.10 7.54 -10.02
CA ALA A 19 -9.89 6.95 -8.95
C ALA A 19 -11.01 7.86 -8.42
N GLU A 20 -11.22 9.03 -9.02
CA GLU A 20 -12.24 10.04 -8.63
C GLU A 20 -12.16 10.46 -7.15
N ARG A 21 -10.95 10.50 -6.60
CA ARG A 21 -10.71 10.78 -5.17
C ARG A 21 -10.23 12.19 -4.89
N VAL A 22 -9.90 12.97 -5.92
CA VAL A 22 -9.35 14.31 -5.77
C VAL A 22 -10.47 15.32 -5.53
N THR A 23 -10.30 16.15 -4.50
CA THR A 23 -11.24 17.23 -4.17
C THR A 23 -10.78 18.59 -4.69
N SER A 24 -9.47 18.82 -4.71
CA SER A 24 -8.88 20.03 -5.29
C SER A 24 -7.44 19.77 -5.75
N ILE A 25 -6.96 20.53 -6.72
CA ILE A 25 -5.54 20.52 -7.10
C ILE A 25 -4.96 21.94 -7.08
N SER A 26 -3.72 22.02 -6.62
CA SER A 26 -2.88 23.21 -6.72
C SER A 26 -1.74 22.93 -7.69
N VAL A 27 -1.57 23.79 -8.70
CA VAL A 27 -0.58 23.60 -9.77
C VAL A 27 0.30 24.82 -9.94
N SER A 28 1.55 24.62 -10.40
CA SER A 28 2.46 25.70 -10.72
C SER A 28 1.95 26.53 -11.90
N PRO A 29 2.34 27.83 -12.01
CA PRO A 29 1.96 28.67 -13.14
C PRO A 29 2.56 28.18 -14.46
N ARG A 30 3.72 27.50 -14.43
CA ARG A 30 4.38 26.89 -15.57
C ARG A 30 3.95 25.46 -15.71
N ALA A 31 3.17 25.15 -16.72
CA ALA A 31 2.75 23.80 -17.08
C ALA A 31 3.69 23.25 -18.15
N ASP A 32 4.20 22.03 -17.93
CA ASP A 32 4.70 21.15 -18.98
C ASP A 32 3.54 20.29 -19.54
N ASP A 33 3.80 19.51 -20.56
CA ASP A 33 2.77 18.69 -21.21
C ASP A 33 2.10 17.70 -20.24
N ARG A 34 2.85 17.18 -19.27
CA ARG A 34 2.33 16.23 -18.26
C ARG A 34 1.44 16.91 -17.23
N LEU A 35 1.83 18.13 -16.82
CA LEU A 35 1.00 18.91 -15.90
C LEU A 35 -0.28 19.39 -16.60
N THR A 36 -0.21 19.69 -17.89
CA THR A 36 -1.38 20.00 -18.72
C THR A 36 -2.37 18.84 -18.76
N GLN A 37 -1.89 17.58 -18.83
CA GLN A 37 -2.74 16.39 -18.76
C GLN A 37 -3.47 16.28 -17.41
N VAL A 38 -2.77 16.57 -16.29
CA VAL A 38 -3.38 16.58 -14.94
C VAL A 38 -4.50 17.61 -14.87
N VAL A 39 -4.22 18.83 -15.30
CA VAL A 39 -5.20 19.94 -15.29
C VAL A 39 -6.42 19.59 -16.12
N ARG A 40 -6.22 19.11 -17.33
CA ARG A 40 -7.32 18.71 -18.23
C ARG A 40 -8.21 17.64 -17.58
N LEU A 41 -7.63 16.57 -17.04
CA LEU A 41 -8.38 15.50 -16.38
C LEU A 41 -9.16 16.01 -15.17
N ALA A 42 -8.56 16.90 -14.37
CA ALA A 42 -9.22 17.53 -13.25
C ALA A 42 -10.43 18.39 -13.67
N GLU A 43 -10.25 19.20 -14.75
CA GLU A 43 -11.33 20.03 -15.29
C GLU A 43 -12.47 19.17 -15.87
N GLU A 44 -12.16 18.07 -16.58
CA GLU A 44 -13.14 17.12 -17.10
C GLU A 44 -14.00 16.48 -15.98
N GLN A 45 -13.43 16.32 -14.78
CA GLN A 45 -14.10 15.78 -13.60
C GLN A 45 -14.74 16.85 -12.71
N GLY A 46 -14.64 18.14 -13.07
CA GLY A 46 -15.16 19.25 -12.25
C GLY A 46 -14.37 19.51 -10.96
N VAL A 47 -13.13 19.01 -10.87
CA VAL A 47 -12.24 19.23 -9.73
C VAL A 47 -11.68 20.66 -9.77
N ALA A 48 -11.72 21.35 -8.63
CA ALA A 48 -11.22 22.71 -8.51
C ALA A 48 -9.69 22.78 -8.76
N VAL A 49 -9.27 23.62 -9.73
CA VAL A 49 -7.87 23.84 -10.08
C VAL A 49 -7.42 25.22 -9.63
N ARG A 50 -6.40 25.27 -8.75
CA ARG A 50 -5.79 26.52 -8.31
C ARG A 50 -4.36 26.66 -8.86
N ARG A 51 -4.02 27.82 -9.43
CA ARG A 51 -2.64 28.13 -9.82
C ARG A 51 -1.96 28.89 -8.68
N VAL A 52 -0.86 28.34 -8.17
CA VAL A 52 -0.15 28.88 -6.99
C VAL A 52 1.35 28.96 -7.26
N SER A 53 2.08 29.74 -6.45
CA SER A 53 3.55 29.85 -6.56
C SER A 53 4.26 28.54 -6.18
N LEU A 54 5.52 28.37 -6.59
CA LEU A 54 6.32 27.21 -6.19
C LEU A 54 6.51 27.15 -4.67
N ASP A 55 6.71 28.30 -4.01
CA ASP A 55 6.85 28.38 -2.55
C ASP A 55 5.57 27.93 -1.82
N GLU A 56 4.42 28.16 -2.42
CA GLU A 56 3.14 27.67 -1.87
C GLU A 56 2.98 26.17 -2.09
N LEU A 57 3.38 25.65 -3.25
CA LEU A 57 3.40 24.20 -3.51
C LEU A 57 4.34 23.47 -2.55
N ASP A 58 5.54 24.04 -2.30
CA ASP A 58 6.47 23.50 -1.32
C ASP A 58 5.83 23.41 0.08
N ARG A 59 5.15 24.47 0.52
CA ARG A 59 4.42 24.47 1.80
C ARG A 59 3.31 23.43 1.86
N LEU A 60 2.50 23.33 0.81
CA LEU A 60 1.41 22.37 0.70
C LEU A 60 1.93 20.91 0.67
N ALA A 61 3.08 20.67 0.03
CA ALA A 61 3.70 19.36 -0.04
C ALA A 61 4.41 18.94 1.28
N GLY A 62 4.51 19.83 2.27
CA GLY A 62 5.19 19.55 3.54
C GLY A 62 6.67 19.98 3.56
N GLY A 63 7.11 20.84 2.64
CA GLY A 63 8.43 21.47 2.60
C GLY A 63 9.15 21.34 1.25
N ALA A 64 10.14 22.22 1.04
CA ALA A 64 10.90 22.33 -0.22
C ALA A 64 11.69 21.06 -0.63
N ALA A 65 11.93 20.13 0.29
CA ALA A 65 12.57 18.84 0.01
C ALA A 65 11.68 17.88 -0.78
N GLN A 66 10.37 18.17 -0.87
CA GLN A 66 9.40 17.32 -1.53
C GLN A 66 9.36 17.61 -3.04
N ARG A 67 9.66 16.59 -3.85
CA ARG A 67 9.62 16.73 -5.31
C ARG A 67 8.18 16.67 -5.81
N HIS A 68 7.42 17.77 -5.63
CA HIS A 68 6.01 17.86 -6.02
C HIS A 68 5.77 17.97 -7.54
N GLN A 69 6.79 18.16 -8.34
CA GLN A 69 6.70 18.21 -9.81
C GLN A 69 5.67 19.23 -10.34
N GLY A 70 5.44 20.32 -9.60
CA GLY A 70 4.49 21.36 -9.96
C GLY A 70 3.04 21.07 -9.63
N VAL A 71 2.70 20.00 -8.92
CA VAL A 71 1.33 19.68 -8.53
C VAL A 71 1.22 19.09 -7.13
N VAL A 72 0.20 19.53 -6.41
CA VAL A 72 -0.26 19.04 -5.11
C VAL A 72 -1.77 18.88 -5.19
N ALA A 73 -2.32 17.80 -4.63
CA ALA A 73 -3.75 17.53 -4.60
C ALA A 73 -4.23 17.22 -3.19
N ASP A 74 -5.41 17.75 -2.86
CA ASP A 74 -6.20 17.27 -1.73
C ASP A 74 -7.05 16.10 -2.20
N VAL A 75 -7.02 15.01 -1.45
CA VAL A 75 -7.80 13.81 -1.77
C VAL A 75 -8.73 13.46 -0.62
N GLN A 76 -9.87 12.88 -0.97
CA GLN A 76 -10.77 12.33 0.03
C GLN A 76 -10.04 11.21 0.80
N GLU A 77 -10.26 11.17 2.10
CA GLU A 77 -9.84 10.03 2.91
C GLU A 77 -10.37 8.73 2.28
N SER A 78 -9.54 7.71 2.28
CA SER A 78 -9.97 6.38 1.81
C SER A 78 -11.20 5.95 2.61
N ALA A 79 -12.17 5.32 1.96
CA ALA A 79 -13.24 4.66 2.69
C ALA A 79 -12.63 3.79 3.80
N HIS A 80 -13.20 3.89 5.00
CA HIS A 80 -12.78 3.01 6.09
C HIS A 80 -13.26 1.60 5.79
N TYR A 81 -12.32 0.72 5.49
CA TYR A 81 -12.60 -0.71 5.29
C TYR A 81 -12.30 -1.47 6.58
N SER A 82 -13.15 -2.40 6.93
CA SER A 82 -12.87 -3.44 7.91
C SER A 82 -12.04 -4.56 7.28
N VAL A 83 -11.51 -5.46 8.10
CA VAL A 83 -10.79 -6.65 7.60
C VAL A 83 -11.75 -7.55 6.82
N GLU A 84 -12.99 -7.66 7.29
CA GLU A 84 -14.07 -8.41 6.66
C GLU A 84 -14.41 -7.85 5.27
N ASP A 85 -14.44 -6.53 5.11
CA ASP A 85 -14.71 -5.88 3.82
C ASP A 85 -13.66 -6.24 2.75
N LEU A 86 -12.40 -6.44 3.15
CA LEU A 86 -11.35 -6.89 2.23
C LEU A 86 -11.61 -8.32 1.73
N VAL A 87 -12.12 -9.19 2.61
CA VAL A 87 -12.41 -10.59 2.28
C VAL A 87 -13.67 -10.69 1.42
N ILE A 88 -14.76 -10.05 1.85
CA ILE A 88 -16.04 -10.07 1.14
C ILE A 88 -15.94 -9.40 -0.23
N GLY A 89 -15.15 -8.34 -0.32
CA GLY A 89 -14.96 -7.58 -1.55
C GLY A 89 -13.95 -8.18 -2.54
N ALA A 90 -13.38 -9.36 -2.25
CA ALA A 90 -12.46 -10.05 -3.15
C ALA A 90 -13.21 -10.66 -4.34
N ARG A 91 -12.61 -10.54 -5.55
CA ARG A 91 -13.20 -11.06 -6.80
C ARG A 91 -12.98 -12.57 -6.99
N SER A 92 -12.02 -13.12 -6.29
CA SER A 92 -11.61 -14.53 -6.32
C SER A 92 -11.11 -14.95 -4.93
N ALA A 93 -10.24 -15.94 -4.84
CA ALA A 93 -9.57 -16.27 -3.57
C ALA A 93 -8.81 -15.03 -3.05
N PRO A 94 -9.15 -14.47 -1.88
CA PRO A 94 -8.53 -13.27 -1.34
C PRO A 94 -7.00 -13.30 -1.35
N LEU A 95 -6.38 -12.18 -1.71
CA LEU A 95 -4.93 -11.95 -1.61
C LEU A 95 -4.71 -10.65 -0.86
N ILE A 96 -4.32 -10.75 0.40
CA ILE A 96 -4.23 -9.64 1.34
C ILE A 96 -2.80 -9.53 1.86
N VAL A 97 -2.36 -8.31 2.19
CA VAL A 97 -1.11 -8.08 2.93
C VAL A 97 -1.42 -7.47 4.28
N VAL A 98 -0.78 -7.99 5.33
CA VAL A 98 -0.89 -7.49 6.70
C VAL A 98 0.46 -6.95 7.14
N LEU A 99 0.51 -5.67 7.52
CA LEU A 99 1.72 -4.99 7.97
C LEU A 99 1.82 -5.02 9.49
N ASP A 100 2.88 -5.62 10.01
CA ASP A 100 3.18 -5.63 11.43
C ASP A 100 4.32 -4.66 11.76
N SER A 101 3.98 -3.46 12.27
CA SER A 101 4.94 -2.43 12.72
C SER A 101 5.85 -1.88 11.61
N ILE A 102 5.36 -1.73 10.38
CA ILE A 102 6.10 -1.09 9.28
C ILE A 102 5.83 0.41 9.33
N GLU A 103 6.87 1.19 9.65
CA GLU A 103 6.79 2.63 9.87
C GLU A 103 7.38 3.47 8.72
N ASP A 104 8.21 2.87 7.85
CA ASP A 104 8.79 3.58 6.71
C ASP A 104 7.76 3.75 5.57
N PRO A 105 7.39 5.00 5.21
CA PRO A 105 6.44 5.26 4.13
C PRO A 105 6.92 4.78 2.75
N HIS A 106 8.23 4.69 2.52
CA HIS A 106 8.77 4.15 1.27
C HIS A 106 8.49 2.66 1.13
N ASN A 107 8.67 1.89 2.21
CA ASN A 107 8.36 0.47 2.22
C ASN A 107 6.85 0.23 2.07
N VAL A 108 6.02 0.96 2.80
CA VAL A 108 4.56 0.86 2.67
C VAL A 108 4.11 1.20 1.24
N GLY A 109 4.65 2.27 0.64
CA GLY A 109 4.35 2.64 -0.73
C GLY A 109 4.75 1.57 -1.74
N ALA A 110 5.95 0.98 -1.60
CA ALA A 110 6.43 -0.09 -2.48
C ALA A 110 5.61 -1.38 -2.32
N ILE A 111 5.17 -1.70 -1.10
CA ILE A 111 4.27 -2.83 -0.83
C ILE A 111 2.91 -2.60 -1.50
N LEU A 112 2.30 -1.42 -1.33
CA LEU A 112 1.04 -1.05 -1.98
C LEU A 112 1.12 -1.19 -3.50
N ARG A 113 2.22 -0.72 -4.11
CA ARG A 113 2.45 -0.85 -5.55
C ARG A 113 2.54 -2.31 -5.98
N SER A 114 3.25 -3.14 -5.23
CA SER A 114 3.37 -4.57 -5.54
C SER A 114 2.05 -5.31 -5.37
N LEU A 115 1.27 -4.95 -4.35
CA LEU A 115 -0.06 -5.52 -4.07
C LEU A 115 -1.05 -5.17 -5.18
N ASP A 116 -1.11 -3.92 -5.60
CA ASP A 116 -1.93 -3.46 -6.72
C ASP A 116 -1.54 -4.17 -8.03
N ALA A 117 -0.25 -4.22 -8.34
CA ALA A 117 0.27 -4.90 -9.53
C ALA A 117 0.01 -6.42 -9.52
N ALA A 118 -0.08 -7.04 -8.34
CA ALA A 118 -0.43 -8.44 -8.17
C ALA A 118 -1.95 -8.70 -8.20
N GLY A 119 -2.77 -7.66 -8.33
CA GLY A 119 -4.23 -7.77 -8.27
C GLY A 119 -4.74 -8.16 -6.88
N GLY A 120 -4.04 -7.77 -5.82
CA GLY A 120 -4.43 -8.07 -4.44
C GLY A 120 -5.63 -7.25 -3.99
N ASP A 121 -6.38 -7.80 -3.03
CA ASP A 121 -7.70 -7.29 -2.62
C ASP A 121 -7.63 -6.23 -1.53
N GLY A 122 -6.53 -6.15 -0.77
CA GLY A 122 -6.38 -5.12 0.25
C GLY A 122 -5.18 -5.27 1.17
N LEU A 123 -4.97 -4.23 1.97
CA LEU A 123 -3.90 -4.12 2.94
C LEU A 123 -4.47 -3.88 4.33
N VAL A 124 -3.98 -4.62 5.32
CA VAL A 124 -4.27 -4.40 6.75
C VAL A 124 -3.06 -3.77 7.42
N ARG A 125 -3.26 -2.69 8.16
CA ARG A 125 -2.19 -2.00 8.90
C ARG A 125 -2.64 -1.53 10.27
N GLN A 126 -1.69 -1.20 11.12
CA GLN A 126 -2.02 -0.55 12.40
C GLN A 126 -2.47 0.90 12.18
N SER A 127 -3.44 1.36 12.99
CA SER A 127 -3.87 2.77 13.04
C SER A 127 -2.90 3.66 13.81
N ARG A 128 -2.04 3.08 14.68
CA ARG A 128 -1.04 3.79 15.48
C ARG A 128 0.34 3.24 15.20
N ARG A 129 1.38 4.08 15.28
CA ARG A 129 2.78 3.71 15.00
C ARG A 129 2.90 3.03 13.63
N ALA A 130 2.31 3.64 12.63
CA ALA A 130 2.37 3.22 11.24
C ALA A 130 2.75 4.40 10.36
N ALA A 131 3.36 4.14 9.22
CA ALA A 131 3.69 5.17 8.25
C ALA A 131 2.45 5.97 7.86
N ARG A 132 2.59 7.28 7.67
CA ARG A 132 1.51 8.06 7.05
C ARG A 132 1.37 7.65 5.59
N LEU A 133 0.12 7.57 5.13
CA LEU A 133 -0.20 7.23 3.73
C LEU A 133 -0.24 8.47 2.82
N ASP A 134 0.37 9.57 3.30
CA ASP A 134 0.46 10.84 2.57
C ASP A 134 1.62 10.86 1.56
N GLY A 135 1.88 12.04 1.04
CA GLY A 135 2.88 12.40 0.04
C GLY A 135 4.00 11.40 -0.27
N ALA A 136 4.78 10.96 0.73
CA ALA A 136 5.91 10.05 0.52
C ALA A 136 5.44 8.63 0.14
N ALA A 137 4.47 8.07 0.86
CA ALA A 137 3.90 6.76 0.58
C ALA A 137 3.12 6.78 -0.75
N ALA A 138 2.32 7.82 -1.00
CA ALA A 138 1.59 7.98 -2.26
C ALA A 138 2.54 8.03 -3.45
N LYS A 139 3.67 8.75 -3.33
CA LYS A 139 4.69 8.80 -4.37
C LYS A 139 5.41 7.46 -4.56
N ALA A 140 5.81 6.80 -3.49
CA ALA A 140 6.47 5.50 -3.54
C ALA A 140 5.55 4.42 -4.13
N SER A 141 4.24 4.52 -3.87
CA SER A 141 3.24 3.61 -4.43
C SER A 141 2.91 3.87 -5.90
N ALA A 142 3.47 4.93 -6.51
CA ALA A 142 3.11 5.39 -7.86
C ALA A 142 1.60 5.59 -8.06
N GLY A 143 0.87 5.91 -6.97
CA GLY A 143 -0.58 6.13 -6.96
C GLY A 143 -1.42 4.93 -6.53
N ALA A 144 -0.84 3.73 -6.33
CA ALA A 144 -1.57 2.53 -5.92
C ALA A 144 -2.36 2.73 -4.61
N VAL A 145 -1.95 3.66 -3.73
CA VAL A 145 -2.69 4.05 -2.52
C VAL A 145 -4.12 4.51 -2.82
N ALA A 146 -4.39 4.99 -4.02
CA ALA A 146 -5.74 5.42 -4.44
C ALA A 146 -6.67 4.24 -4.80
N HIS A 147 -6.10 3.09 -5.15
CA HIS A 147 -6.84 1.93 -5.67
C HIS A 147 -6.94 0.79 -4.64
N VAL A 148 -5.92 0.61 -3.81
CA VAL A 148 -5.89 -0.47 -2.82
C VAL A 148 -6.80 -0.15 -1.64
N LYS A 149 -7.68 -1.09 -1.28
CA LYS A 149 -8.49 -1.00 -0.05
C LYS A 149 -7.58 -1.17 1.17
N ILE A 150 -7.71 -0.30 2.17
CA ILE A 150 -6.85 -0.32 3.35
C ILE A 150 -7.73 -0.41 4.60
N ALA A 151 -7.54 -1.48 5.37
CA ALA A 151 -8.14 -1.66 6.67
C ALA A 151 -7.16 -1.22 7.77
N GLU A 152 -7.58 -0.25 8.58
CA GLU A 152 -6.81 0.22 9.73
C GLU A 152 -7.32 -0.43 11.02
N VAL A 153 -6.42 -1.12 11.74
CA VAL A 153 -6.76 -1.86 12.95
C VAL A 153 -5.89 -1.43 14.13
N VAL A 154 -6.43 -1.52 15.33
CA VAL A 154 -5.66 -1.26 16.55
C VAL A 154 -4.73 -2.43 16.89
N ASN A 155 -5.13 -3.66 16.55
CA ASN A 155 -4.43 -4.90 16.95
C ASN A 155 -4.31 -5.88 15.78
N ILE A 156 -3.09 -6.06 15.28
CA ILE A 156 -2.78 -6.97 14.17
C ILE A 156 -3.06 -8.43 14.52
N ALA A 157 -2.74 -8.88 15.75
CA ALA A 157 -2.99 -10.25 16.14
C ALA A 157 -4.49 -10.59 16.12
N ARG A 158 -5.36 -9.64 16.49
CA ARG A 158 -6.81 -9.79 16.37
C ARG A 158 -7.27 -9.76 14.90
N ALA A 159 -6.68 -8.93 14.06
CA ALA A 159 -6.98 -8.92 12.64
C ALA A 159 -6.64 -10.24 11.96
N ILE A 160 -5.54 -10.90 12.38
CA ILE A 160 -5.19 -12.26 11.93
C ILE A 160 -6.29 -13.25 12.31
N GLU A 161 -6.81 -13.19 13.54
CA GLU A 161 -7.93 -14.06 13.95
C GLU A 161 -9.16 -13.86 13.07
N VAL A 162 -9.52 -12.59 12.79
CA VAL A 162 -10.64 -12.27 11.89
C VAL A 162 -10.45 -12.86 10.49
N LEU A 163 -9.24 -12.76 9.94
CA LEU A 163 -8.90 -13.36 8.63
C LEU A 163 -9.06 -14.88 8.66
N LYS A 164 -8.58 -15.53 9.71
CA LYS A 164 -8.69 -17.00 9.89
C LYS A 164 -10.14 -17.44 10.02
N ASP A 165 -10.94 -16.74 10.82
CA ASP A 165 -12.38 -17.01 10.99
C ASP A 165 -13.14 -16.83 9.66
N ALA A 166 -12.64 -15.97 8.77
CA ALA A 166 -13.14 -15.78 7.41
C ALA A 166 -12.58 -16.79 6.37
N GLY A 167 -11.81 -17.80 6.82
CA GLY A 167 -11.24 -18.84 5.94
C GLY A 167 -10.02 -18.40 5.13
N VAL A 168 -9.34 -17.34 5.54
CA VAL A 168 -8.11 -16.85 4.89
C VAL A 168 -6.89 -17.39 5.63
N TRP A 169 -6.03 -18.12 4.93
CA TRP A 169 -4.77 -18.61 5.47
C TRP A 169 -3.79 -17.46 5.71
N THR A 170 -3.24 -17.39 6.90
CA THR A 170 -2.29 -16.34 7.30
C THR A 170 -0.86 -16.88 7.26
N VAL A 171 -0.04 -16.26 6.40
CA VAL A 171 1.32 -16.68 6.07
C VAL A 171 2.32 -15.61 6.49
N GLY A 172 3.01 -15.83 7.60
CA GLY A 172 4.06 -14.92 8.10
C GLY A 172 5.39 -15.11 7.36
N LEU A 173 5.96 -14.02 6.85
CA LEU A 173 7.32 -14.06 6.28
C LEU A 173 8.34 -13.92 7.41
N ALA A 174 9.17 -14.95 7.60
CA ALA A 174 10.20 -15.01 8.63
C ALA A 174 11.43 -15.74 8.09
N GLY A 175 12.60 -15.09 8.12
CA GLY A 175 13.82 -15.62 7.51
C GLY A 175 14.33 -16.91 8.14
N ASP A 176 13.95 -17.19 9.39
CA ASP A 176 14.28 -18.39 10.17
C ASP A 176 13.24 -19.52 10.06
N ALA A 177 12.18 -19.32 9.26
CA ALA A 177 11.17 -20.35 9.09
C ALA A 177 11.71 -21.56 8.30
N PRO A 178 11.36 -22.79 8.73
CA PRO A 178 11.87 -24.01 8.08
C PRO A 178 11.21 -24.27 6.72
N LYS A 179 9.98 -23.79 6.52
CA LYS A 179 9.21 -23.97 5.30
C LYS A 179 9.51 -22.87 4.30
N ARG A 180 9.63 -23.22 3.04
CA ARG A 180 9.84 -22.23 1.97
C ARG A 180 8.50 -21.62 1.54
N TYR A 181 8.54 -20.37 1.09
CA TYR A 181 7.37 -19.60 0.63
C TYR A 181 6.65 -20.25 -0.57
N ASP A 182 7.37 -20.99 -1.42
CA ASP A 182 6.88 -21.64 -2.63
C ASP A 182 6.35 -23.08 -2.41
N GLU A 183 6.40 -23.59 -1.17
CA GLU A 183 5.89 -24.91 -0.79
C GLU A 183 4.40 -24.90 -0.36
N LEU A 184 3.79 -23.71 -0.21
CA LEU A 184 2.38 -23.58 0.14
C LEU A 184 1.50 -23.53 -1.10
N ASP A 185 0.26 -23.98 -0.98
CA ASP A 185 -0.77 -23.76 -2.00
C ASP A 185 -1.35 -22.34 -1.87
N LEU A 186 -0.78 -21.41 -2.60
CA LEU A 186 -1.17 -20.00 -2.62
C LEU A 186 -2.35 -19.71 -3.56
N ARG A 187 -2.97 -20.74 -4.15
CA ARG A 187 -4.22 -20.60 -4.90
C ARG A 187 -5.40 -20.38 -3.95
N LEU A 188 -5.27 -20.81 -2.71
CA LEU A 188 -6.23 -20.61 -1.63
C LEU A 188 -6.26 -19.15 -1.15
N PRO A 189 -7.35 -18.71 -0.47
CA PRO A 189 -7.40 -17.42 0.21
C PRO A 189 -6.17 -17.22 1.10
N THR A 190 -5.40 -16.18 0.87
CA THR A 190 -4.08 -15.98 1.51
C THR A 190 -3.89 -14.55 1.98
N ALA A 191 -3.41 -14.38 3.21
CA ALA A 191 -2.94 -13.12 3.75
C ALA A 191 -1.46 -13.24 4.13
N PHE A 192 -0.58 -12.54 3.44
CA PHE A 192 0.83 -12.44 3.81
C PHE A 192 1.02 -11.45 4.95
N VAL A 193 1.63 -11.90 6.04
CA VAL A 193 1.93 -11.08 7.22
C VAL A 193 3.42 -10.77 7.21
N VAL A 194 3.75 -9.48 7.17
CA VAL A 194 5.12 -8.99 7.03
C VAL A 194 5.49 -8.05 8.17
N GLY A 195 6.65 -8.25 8.75
CA GLY A 195 7.13 -7.51 9.90
C GLY A 195 8.14 -6.42 9.57
N ALA A 196 8.49 -5.62 10.56
CA ALA A 196 9.46 -4.54 10.43
C ALA A 196 10.86 -5.04 10.07
N GLU A 197 11.64 -4.20 9.37
CA GLU A 197 13.03 -4.49 9.04
C GLU A 197 13.86 -4.68 10.32
N GLY A 198 14.71 -5.69 10.31
CA GLY A 198 15.59 -6.05 11.43
C GLY A 198 14.90 -6.85 12.54
N THR A 199 13.72 -6.47 12.99
CA THR A 199 13.01 -7.17 14.08
C THR A 199 12.03 -8.25 13.61
N GLY A 200 11.59 -8.18 12.36
CA GLY A 200 10.62 -9.12 11.80
C GLY A 200 9.22 -8.99 12.42
N LEU A 201 8.50 -10.09 12.46
CA LEU A 201 7.18 -10.19 13.07
C LEU A 201 7.27 -10.15 14.60
N ARG A 202 6.40 -9.38 15.25
CA ARG A 202 6.26 -9.44 16.71
C ARG A 202 5.82 -10.83 17.14
N ARG A 203 6.30 -11.28 18.30
CA ARG A 203 6.08 -12.63 18.80
C ARG A 203 4.61 -13.06 18.73
N LEU A 204 3.70 -12.27 19.27
CA LEU A 204 2.27 -12.62 19.27
C LEU A 204 1.68 -12.70 17.86
N VAL A 205 2.11 -11.85 16.92
CA VAL A 205 1.68 -11.89 15.52
C VAL A 205 2.20 -13.14 14.84
N ARG A 206 3.48 -13.46 15.05
CA ARG A 206 4.14 -14.68 14.56
C ARG A 206 3.42 -15.94 15.04
N ASP A 207 3.10 -16.02 16.35
CA ASP A 207 2.45 -17.18 16.98
C ASP A 207 1.00 -17.37 16.48
N ARG A 208 0.36 -16.33 15.92
CA ARG A 208 -1.01 -16.39 15.39
C ARG A 208 -1.09 -16.75 13.91
N CYS A 209 0.00 -16.63 13.16
CA CYS A 209 0.02 -17.06 11.76
C CYS A 209 -0.19 -18.58 11.65
N ASP A 210 -0.92 -19.02 10.63
CA ASP A 210 -1.11 -20.45 10.34
C ASP A 210 0.18 -21.08 9.84
N TRP A 211 0.94 -20.32 9.04
CA TRP A 211 2.22 -20.72 8.47
C TRP A 211 3.26 -19.65 8.65
N LEU A 212 4.49 -20.10 8.88
CA LEU A 212 5.69 -19.27 8.75
C LEU A 212 6.50 -19.81 7.60
N VAL A 213 6.93 -18.90 6.71
CA VAL A 213 7.71 -19.26 5.54
C VAL A 213 8.90 -18.33 5.35
N SER A 214 9.97 -18.88 4.78
CA SER A 214 11.18 -18.14 4.43
C SER A 214 11.37 -18.04 2.92
N ILE A 215 12.03 -16.98 2.48
CA ILE A 215 12.57 -16.86 1.14
C ILE A 215 14.04 -17.29 1.24
N PRO A 216 14.48 -18.35 0.51
CA PRO A 216 15.85 -18.84 0.60
C PRO A 216 16.87 -17.80 0.15
N MET A 217 17.89 -17.57 0.95
CA MET A 217 19.03 -16.72 0.63
C MET A 217 20.21 -17.57 0.16
N ALA A 218 20.68 -17.37 -1.07
CA ALA A 218 21.81 -18.09 -1.63
C ALA A 218 23.13 -17.31 -1.53
N GLY A 219 23.07 -16.05 -1.13
CA GLY A 219 24.23 -15.15 -1.02
C GLY A 219 24.67 -14.91 0.42
N HIS A 220 25.40 -13.82 0.64
CA HIS A 220 25.94 -13.44 1.94
C HIS A 220 24.97 -12.64 2.82
N VAL A 221 23.94 -12.01 2.21
CA VAL A 221 22.94 -11.26 2.96
C VAL A 221 21.97 -12.22 3.64
N GLN A 222 21.54 -11.86 4.85
CA GLN A 222 20.65 -12.71 5.66
C GLN A 222 19.16 -12.38 5.47
N SER A 223 18.86 -11.25 4.84
CA SER A 223 17.47 -10.82 4.65
C SER A 223 17.33 -9.92 3.42
N LEU A 224 16.11 -9.78 2.94
CA LEU A 224 15.70 -8.82 1.93
C LEU A 224 14.99 -7.63 2.59
N ASN A 225 14.99 -6.48 1.92
CA ASN A 225 14.06 -5.41 2.24
C ASN A 225 12.63 -5.94 2.25
N VAL A 226 11.80 -5.49 3.19
CA VAL A 226 10.45 -6.01 3.43
C VAL A 226 9.54 -5.87 2.20
N SER A 227 9.66 -4.78 1.45
CA SER A 227 8.84 -4.59 0.25
C SER A 227 9.24 -5.55 -0.88
N VAL A 228 10.52 -5.87 -0.99
CA VAL A 228 11.03 -6.87 -1.94
C VAL A 228 10.54 -8.26 -1.57
N ALA A 229 10.67 -8.65 -0.30
CA ALA A 229 10.17 -9.94 0.20
C ALA A 229 8.66 -10.10 -0.03
N THR A 230 7.89 -9.04 0.25
CA THR A 230 6.45 -9.02 0.01
C THR A 230 6.12 -9.17 -1.47
N GLY A 231 6.85 -8.47 -2.35
CA GLY A 231 6.68 -8.59 -3.80
C GLY A 231 6.93 -10.01 -4.31
N ILE A 232 8.00 -10.67 -3.85
CA ILE A 232 8.31 -12.06 -4.20
C ILE A 232 7.16 -12.99 -3.79
N ALA A 233 6.65 -12.88 -2.56
CA ALA A 233 5.56 -13.71 -2.07
C ALA A 233 4.24 -13.48 -2.84
N LEU A 234 3.89 -12.22 -3.13
CA LEU A 234 2.72 -11.86 -3.92
C LEU A 234 2.78 -12.43 -5.34
N PHE A 235 3.90 -12.27 -6.02
CA PHE A 235 4.04 -12.75 -7.39
C PHE A 235 4.18 -14.27 -7.48
N GLU A 236 4.61 -14.95 -6.42
CA GLU A 236 4.50 -16.40 -6.33
C GLU A 236 3.03 -16.84 -6.26
N ALA A 237 2.20 -16.16 -5.47
CA ALA A 237 0.75 -16.42 -5.46
C ALA A 237 0.13 -16.19 -6.85
N VAL A 238 0.48 -15.08 -7.53
CA VAL A 238 0.05 -14.81 -8.91
C VAL A 238 0.48 -15.94 -9.86
N ARG A 239 1.74 -16.38 -9.79
CA ARG A 239 2.25 -17.47 -10.62
C ARG A 239 1.47 -18.78 -10.42
N GLN A 240 1.16 -19.11 -9.17
CA GLN A 240 0.39 -20.33 -8.87
C GLN A 240 -1.06 -20.22 -9.35
N ARG A 241 -1.69 -19.05 -9.16
CA ARG A 241 -3.08 -18.78 -9.57
C ARG A 241 -3.26 -18.70 -11.08
N ALA A 242 -2.22 -18.31 -11.83
CA ALA A 242 -2.24 -18.27 -13.28
C ALA A 242 -2.13 -19.66 -13.96
N ARG A 243 -1.66 -20.66 -13.24
CA ARG A 243 -1.60 -22.05 -13.74
C ARG A 243 -2.98 -22.71 -13.54
N LYS A 244 -3.72 -22.83 -14.64
CA LYS A 244 -4.94 -23.64 -14.72
C LYS A 244 -4.63 -25.12 -14.69
#